data_990552de980f9fa67b0b9808722a2e4e
#
_entry.id   990552de980f9fa67b0b9808722a2e4e
#
_cell.length_a   1.000
_cell.length_b   1.000
_cell.length_c   1.000
_cell.angle_alpha   90.00
_cell.angle_beta   90.00
_cell.angle_gamma   90.00
#
_symmetry.space_group_name_H-M   'P 1'
#
loop_
_entity.id
_entity.type
_entity.pdbx_description
1 polymer ?
#
loop_
_entity_poly.entity_id
_entity_poly.type
_entity_poly.pdbx_seq_one_letter_code
_entity_poly.pdbx_strand_id
1 'polypeptide(L)'
;MIDMAVTVDNPVSKVYSIWSSEIEKKVGKGNYSMSQSGTLASNKTKYARIFMMGNPTRDGDLEGNECSTIPAFQVDSFAKGTKALSEVYAIDDVSHKAMVSMGFRRSYGPELLENSDSTIKRVVSRYSRVYTGYLPDETK
;
A
#
# COMPACT_ATOMS: atom_id res chain seq x y z
N MET A 1 -13.39 -10.58 35.72
CA MET A 1 -12.93 -9.76 34.57
C MET A 1 -11.63 -10.33 34.02
N ILE A 2 -11.52 -10.43 32.71
CA ILE A 2 -10.31 -10.92 32.06
C ILE A 2 -9.48 -9.72 31.64
N ASP A 3 -8.22 -9.70 32.07
CA ASP A 3 -7.29 -8.67 31.61
C ASP A 3 -6.90 -8.97 30.16
N MET A 4 -7.06 -7.98 29.31
CA MET A 4 -6.70 -8.10 27.90
C MET A 4 -5.21 -7.90 27.72
N ALA A 5 -4.58 -8.78 26.94
CA ALA A 5 -3.20 -8.60 26.53
C ALA A 5 -3.09 -7.33 25.67
N VAL A 6 -1.94 -6.66 25.77
CA VAL A 6 -1.66 -5.49 24.93
C VAL A 6 -1.36 -5.98 23.50
N THR A 7 -1.95 -5.35 22.52
CA THR A 7 -1.71 -5.63 21.11
C THR A 7 -1.26 -4.37 20.39
N VAL A 8 -0.55 -4.55 19.27
CA VAL A 8 -0.22 -3.45 18.37
C VAL A 8 -1.42 -3.27 17.44
N ASP A 9 -1.90 -2.04 17.30
CA ASP A 9 -3.04 -1.78 16.42
C ASP A 9 -2.70 -2.09 14.96
N ASN A 10 -3.73 -2.43 14.17
CA ASN A 10 -3.54 -2.68 12.75
C ASN A 10 -3.42 -1.33 12.01
N PRO A 11 -2.32 -1.08 11.30
CA PRO A 11 -2.10 0.23 10.66
C PRO A 11 -2.84 0.40 9.32
N VAL A 12 -3.68 -0.54 8.89
CA VAL A 12 -4.26 -0.54 7.55
C VAL A 12 -5.00 0.76 7.21
N SER A 13 -5.79 1.29 8.15
CA SER A 13 -6.55 2.52 7.89
C SER A 13 -5.66 3.75 7.83
N LYS A 14 -4.64 3.82 8.68
CA LYS A 14 -3.66 4.91 8.66
C LYS A 14 -2.88 4.92 7.36
N VAL A 15 -2.42 3.75 6.94
CA VAL A 15 -1.65 3.60 5.70
C VAL A 15 -2.50 4.01 4.51
N TYR A 16 -3.74 3.52 4.44
CA TYR A 16 -4.63 3.88 3.34
C TYR A 16 -4.90 5.38 3.30
N SER A 17 -5.14 6.00 4.45
CA SER A 17 -5.41 7.43 4.54
C SER A 17 -4.26 8.28 3.98
N ILE A 18 -3.03 7.94 4.36
CA ILE A 18 -1.84 8.68 3.89
C ILE A 18 -1.56 8.40 2.42
N TRP A 19 -1.59 7.12 2.04
CA TRP A 19 -1.35 6.72 0.65
C TRP A 19 -2.38 7.34 -0.30
N SER A 20 -3.68 7.27 0.05
CA SER A 20 -4.75 7.76 -0.82
C SER A 20 -4.67 9.26 -1.01
N SER A 21 -4.30 10.00 0.02
CA SER A 21 -4.13 11.44 -0.05
C SER A 21 -3.06 11.83 -1.08
N GLU A 22 -1.98 11.07 -1.17
CA GLU A 22 -0.91 11.34 -2.13
C GLU A 22 -1.24 10.82 -3.52
N ILE A 23 -1.81 9.62 -3.61
CA ILE A 23 -2.10 9.01 -4.91
C ILE A 23 -3.21 9.75 -5.66
N GLU A 24 -4.17 10.32 -4.93
CA GLU A 24 -5.27 11.10 -5.54
C GLU A 24 -4.74 12.25 -6.38
N LYS A 25 -3.66 12.89 -5.95
CA LYS A 25 -3.03 13.98 -6.70
C LYS A 25 -2.51 13.52 -8.06
N LYS A 26 -2.21 12.24 -8.20
CA LYS A 26 -1.66 11.68 -9.44
C LYS A 26 -2.70 11.04 -10.32
N VAL A 27 -3.61 10.24 -9.76
CA VAL A 27 -4.57 9.45 -10.55
C VAL A 27 -5.94 10.11 -10.66
N GLY A 28 -6.24 11.06 -9.76
CA GLY A 28 -7.51 11.74 -9.72
C GLY A 28 -8.48 11.10 -8.74
N LYS A 29 -9.46 11.90 -8.34
CA LYS A 29 -10.46 11.50 -7.36
C LYS A 29 -11.26 10.30 -7.85
N GLY A 30 -11.40 9.28 -7.00
CA GLY A 30 -12.16 8.09 -7.33
C GLY A 30 -11.42 7.05 -8.17
N ASN A 31 -10.17 7.31 -8.54
CA ASN A 31 -9.37 6.41 -9.35
C ASN A 31 -8.37 5.60 -8.52
N TYR A 32 -8.74 5.31 -7.28
CA TYR A 32 -7.93 4.49 -6.37
C TYR A 32 -8.83 3.75 -5.40
N SER A 33 -8.33 2.66 -4.83
CA SER A 33 -9.07 1.90 -3.84
C SER A 33 -8.15 1.08 -2.95
N MET A 34 -8.70 0.63 -1.82
CA MET A 34 -8.09 -0.40 -0.99
C MET A 34 -8.80 -1.71 -1.30
N SER A 35 -8.29 -2.47 -2.29
CA SER A 35 -8.93 -3.67 -2.78
C SER A 35 -7.96 -4.52 -3.58
N GLN A 36 -8.12 -5.83 -3.47
CA GLN A 36 -7.35 -6.78 -4.30
C GLN A 36 -7.94 -6.91 -5.70
N SER A 37 -9.19 -6.50 -5.91
CA SER A 37 -9.92 -6.75 -7.14
C SER A 37 -10.27 -5.50 -7.92
N GLY A 38 -10.04 -4.31 -7.36
CA GLY A 38 -10.28 -3.06 -8.09
C GLY A 38 -9.41 -2.98 -9.33
N THR A 39 -9.96 -2.48 -10.43
CA THR A 39 -9.25 -2.36 -11.68
C THR A 39 -9.64 -1.09 -12.42
N LEU A 40 -8.87 -0.77 -13.47
CA LEU A 40 -9.10 0.41 -14.28
C LEU A 40 -10.44 0.33 -15.01
N ALA A 41 -11.31 1.31 -14.80
CA ALA A 41 -12.56 1.41 -15.51
C ALA A 41 -12.31 1.74 -16.99
N SER A 42 -13.22 1.30 -17.88
CA SER A 42 -13.04 1.44 -19.33
C SER A 42 -12.88 2.89 -19.80
N ASN A 43 -13.47 3.85 -19.08
CA ASN A 43 -13.40 5.27 -19.43
C ASN A 43 -12.28 6.03 -18.68
N LYS A 44 -11.41 5.32 -17.97
CA LYS A 44 -10.31 5.91 -17.21
C LYS A 44 -8.98 5.49 -17.78
N THR A 45 -7.96 6.30 -17.55
CA THR A 45 -6.60 6.03 -18.04
C THR A 45 -5.60 5.74 -16.94
N LYS A 46 -5.95 6.03 -15.68
CA LYS A 46 -5.07 5.84 -14.52
C LYS A 46 -5.84 5.27 -13.36
N TYR A 47 -5.21 4.35 -12.62
CA TYR A 47 -5.82 3.75 -11.44
C TYR A 47 -4.72 3.16 -10.54
N ALA A 48 -4.94 3.20 -9.25
CA ALA A 48 -4.04 2.58 -8.29
C ALA A 48 -4.84 1.89 -7.18
N ARG A 49 -4.30 0.79 -6.68
CA ARG A 49 -4.91 0.10 -5.54
C ARG A 49 -3.84 -0.35 -4.58
N ILE A 50 -4.22 -0.45 -3.32
CA ILE A 50 -3.36 -0.94 -2.25
C ILE A 50 -4.15 -1.97 -1.45
N PHE A 51 -3.47 -3.00 -0.95
CA PHE A 51 -4.10 -3.91 0.00
C PHE A 51 -3.04 -4.48 0.94
N MET A 52 -3.49 -4.82 2.16
CA MET A 52 -2.64 -5.46 3.14
C MET A 52 -2.49 -6.93 2.81
N MET A 53 -1.25 -7.40 2.73
CA MET A 53 -0.95 -8.82 2.49
C MET A 53 -0.93 -9.61 3.78
N GLY A 54 -0.58 -8.96 4.89
CA GLY A 54 -0.53 -9.59 6.20
C GLY A 54 0.02 -8.63 7.24
N ASN A 55 -0.11 -9.02 8.50
CA ASN A 55 0.36 -8.23 9.64
C ASN A 55 0.75 -9.16 10.81
N PRO A 56 1.70 -10.09 10.59
CA PRO A 56 2.06 -11.04 11.63
C PRO A 56 2.76 -10.37 12.80
N THR A 57 2.58 -10.94 13.98
CA THR A 57 3.32 -10.52 15.17
C THR A 57 4.79 -10.91 14.98
N ARG A 58 5.69 -9.96 15.24
CA ARG A 58 7.12 -10.21 15.19
C ARG A 58 7.68 -10.47 16.59
N ASP A 59 7.34 -9.60 17.53
CA ASP A 59 7.85 -9.69 18.89
C ASP A 59 6.70 -9.63 19.90
N GLY A 60 6.84 -10.40 20.96
CA GLY A 60 5.93 -10.38 22.08
C GLY A 60 6.69 -10.59 23.38
N ASP A 61 6.01 -10.44 24.51
CA ASP A 61 6.60 -10.71 25.82
C ASP A 61 6.05 -12.05 26.38
N LEU A 62 6.53 -12.44 27.54
CA LEU A 62 6.15 -13.70 28.18
C LEU A 62 4.73 -13.67 28.73
N GLU A 63 4.09 -12.51 28.79
CA GLU A 63 2.73 -12.34 29.31
C GLU A 63 1.69 -12.25 28.18
N GLY A 64 2.10 -12.50 26.93
CA GLY A 64 1.21 -12.51 25.79
C GLY A 64 0.96 -11.15 25.15
N ASN A 65 1.74 -10.12 25.53
CA ASN A 65 1.62 -8.82 24.91
C ASN A 65 2.43 -8.74 23.62
N GLU A 66 1.88 -8.10 22.60
CA GLU A 66 2.61 -7.81 21.36
C GLU A 66 3.50 -6.58 21.53
N CYS A 67 4.70 -6.63 20.99
CA CYS A 67 5.62 -5.50 20.96
C CYS A 67 5.75 -4.92 19.56
N SER A 68 5.64 -5.76 18.52
CA SER A 68 5.69 -5.31 17.13
C SER A 68 5.04 -6.30 16.19
N THR A 69 4.66 -5.78 15.03
CA THR A 69 4.14 -6.58 13.91
C THR A 69 4.94 -6.25 12.66
N ILE A 70 4.71 -7.01 11.58
CA ILE A 70 5.34 -6.75 10.28
C ILE A 70 4.23 -6.60 9.24
N PRO A 71 3.59 -5.41 9.15
CA PRO A 71 2.60 -5.19 8.11
C PRO A 71 3.25 -5.18 6.74
N ALA A 72 2.61 -5.84 5.78
CA ALA A 72 3.05 -5.89 4.40
C ALA A 72 1.89 -5.48 3.50
N PHE A 73 2.21 -4.65 2.50
CA PHE A 73 1.24 -4.12 1.55
C PHE A 73 1.70 -4.36 0.13
N GLN A 74 0.73 -4.57 -0.76
CA GLN A 74 0.98 -4.56 -2.19
C GLN A 74 0.28 -3.34 -2.80
N VAL A 75 0.99 -2.67 -3.70
CA VAL A 75 0.47 -1.53 -4.46
C VAL A 75 0.51 -1.90 -5.93
N ASP A 76 -0.65 -1.84 -6.57
CA ASP A 76 -0.78 -2.06 -8.01
C ASP A 76 -1.09 -0.74 -8.68
N SER A 77 -0.36 -0.42 -9.75
CA SER A 77 -0.58 0.78 -10.55
C SER A 77 -1.01 0.35 -11.95
N PHE A 78 -1.96 1.07 -12.51
CA PHE A 78 -2.52 0.78 -13.84
C PHE A 78 -2.53 2.04 -14.68
N ALA A 79 -2.18 1.92 -15.95
CA ALA A 79 -2.27 3.02 -16.90
C ALA A 79 -2.60 2.49 -18.29
N LYS A 80 -3.26 3.33 -19.09
CA LYS A 80 -3.71 3.00 -20.44
C LYS A 80 -3.49 4.21 -21.33
N GLY A 81 -3.24 3.97 -22.60
CA GLY A 81 -3.04 5.03 -23.59
C GLY A 81 -1.63 5.02 -24.16
N THR A 82 -1.32 6.03 -24.98
CA THR A 82 -0.04 6.08 -25.72
C THR A 82 1.19 6.21 -24.82
N LYS A 83 1.03 6.79 -23.64
CA LYS A 83 2.11 6.96 -22.66
C LYS A 83 1.94 6.07 -21.43
N ALA A 84 1.22 4.95 -21.60
CA ALA A 84 0.88 4.08 -20.48
C ALA A 84 2.10 3.57 -19.72
N LEU A 85 3.17 3.21 -20.42
CA LEU A 85 4.35 2.66 -19.76
C LEU A 85 5.03 3.68 -18.85
N SER A 86 5.29 4.88 -19.34
CA SER A 86 5.90 5.92 -18.50
C SER A 86 4.94 6.36 -17.39
N GLU A 87 3.65 6.42 -17.68
CA GLU A 87 2.64 6.85 -16.72
C GLU A 87 2.48 5.85 -15.57
N VAL A 88 2.47 4.55 -15.87
CA VAL A 88 2.31 3.54 -14.83
C VAL A 88 3.48 3.55 -13.84
N TYR A 89 4.69 3.77 -14.33
CA TYR A 89 5.85 3.92 -13.43
C TYR A 89 5.80 5.21 -12.64
N ALA A 90 5.26 6.29 -13.21
CA ALA A 90 5.07 7.55 -12.49
C ALA A 90 4.05 7.39 -11.35
N ILE A 91 2.98 6.65 -11.57
CA ILE A 91 2.00 6.33 -10.52
C ILE A 91 2.67 5.52 -9.41
N ASP A 92 3.44 4.49 -9.79
CA ASP A 92 4.17 3.68 -8.81
C ASP A 92 5.13 4.51 -7.98
N ASP A 93 5.80 5.48 -8.60
CA ASP A 93 6.75 6.36 -7.89
C ASP A 93 6.06 7.22 -6.84
N VAL A 94 4.86 7.72 -7.11
CA VAL A 94 4.07 8.47 -6.11
C VAL A 94 3.73 7.57 -4.93
N SER A 95 3.30 6.34 -5.18
CA SER A 95 3.04 5.36 -4.12
C SER A 95 4.31 5.05 -3.33
N HIS A 96 5.44 4.91 -4.03
CA HIS A 96 6.72 4.62 -3.39
C HIS A 96 7.11 5.73 -2.39
N LYS A 97 6.99 6.99 -2.81
CA LYS A 97 7.30 8.12 -1.94
C LYS A 97 6.39 8.16 -0.71
N ALA A 98 5.09 7.87 -0.91
CA ALA A 98 4.14 7.82 0.19
C ALA A 98 4.50 6.69 1.18
N MET A 99 4.79 5.50 0.67
CA MET A 99 5.14 4.36 1.53
C MET A 99 6.44 4.58 2.28
N VAL A 100 7.46 5.14 1.62
CA VAL A 100 8.74 5.46 2.26
C VAL A 100 8.55 6.51 3.34
N SER A 101 7.69 7.51 3.13
CA SER A 101 7.40 8.52 4.14
C SER A 101 6.79 7.93 5.41
N MET A 102 6.11 6.79 5.29
CA MET A 102 5.56 6.05 6.42
C MET A 102 6.55 5.05 7.03
N GLY A 103 7.78 5.02 6.54
CA GLY A 103 8.82 4.13 7.05
C GLY A 103 8.84 2.74 6.41
N PHE A 104 8.02 2.50 5.39
CA PHE A 104 8.03 1.22 4.69
C PHE A 104 9.23 1.10 3.75
N ARG A 105 9.67 -0.12 3.54
CA ARG A 105 10.74 -0.44 2.60
C ARG A 105 10.16 -1.30 1.49
N ARG A 106 10.56 -0.99 0.24
CA ARG A 106 10.15 -1.82 -0.89
C ARG A 106 10.86 -3.17 -0.80
N SER A 107 10.07 -4.24 -0.76
CA SER A 107 10.58 -5.61 -0.69
C SER A 107 10.46 -6.31 -2.05
N TYR A 108 9.70 -5.77 -2.98
CA TYR A 108 9.47 -6.35 -4.30
C TYR A 108 9.06 -5.25 -5.28
N GLY A 109 9.56 -5.33 -6.49
CA GLY A 109 9.20 -4.40 -7.56
C GLY A 109 10.04 -3.12 -7.57
N PRO A 110 9.65 -2.15 -8.39
CA PRO A 110 8.48 -2.17 -9.26
C PRO A 110 8.64 -3.16 -10.40
N GLU A 111 7.63 -3.97 -10.64
CA GLU A 111 7.68 -4.98 -11.70
C GLU A 111 6.49 -4.80 -12.64
N LEU A 112 6.78 -4.72 -13.93
CA LEU A 112 5.75 -4.68 -14.95
C LEU A 112 5.22 -6.09 -15.15
N LEU A 113 3.92 -6.28 -14.91
CA LEU A 113 3.26 -7.56 -15.07
C LEU A 113 2.29 -7.49 -16.25
N GLU A 114 2.08 -8.64 -16.90
CA GLU A 114 1.06 -8.74 -17.93
C GLU A 114 -0.32 -8.58 -17.31
N ASN A 115 -1.20 -7.88 -18.01
CA ASN A 115 -2.59 -7.74 -17.66
C ASN A 115 -3.44 -8.46 -18.70
N SER A 116 -4.61 -8.96 -18.29
CA SER A 116 -5.52 -9.66 -19.21
C SER A 116 -5.92 -8.78 -20.40
N ASP A 117 -6.05 -7.47 -20.18
CA ASP A 117 -6.19 -6.49 -21.25
C ASP A 117 -4.80 -5.93 -21.56
N SER A 118 -4.23 -6.28 -22.71
CA SER A 118 -2.88 -5.88 -23.09
C SER A 118 -2.72 -4.38 -23.33
N THR A 119 -3.82 -3.64 -23.46
CA THR A 119 -3.76 -2.17 -23.61
C THR A 119 -3.51 -1.48 -22.29
N ILE A 120 -3.70 -2.19 -21.17
CA ILE A 120 -3.47 -1.67 -19.83
C ILE A 120 -2.12 -2.15 -19.32
N LYS A 121 -1.27 -1.22 -18.90
CA LYS A 121 -0.01 -1.54 -18.24
C LYS A 121 -0.23 -1.63 -16.74
N ARG A 122 0.39 -2.62 -16.11
CA ARG A 122 0.28 -2.87 -14.68
C ARG A 122 1.65 -3.01 -14.06
N VAL A 123 1.91 -2.28 -13.00
CA VAL A 123 3.15 -2.37 -12.22
C VAL A 123 2.80 -2.70 -10.78
N VAL A 124 3.54 -3.63 -10.19
CA VAL A 124 3.34 -4.10 -8.82
C VAL A 124 4.57 -3.81 -7.98
N SER A 125 4.35 -3.28 -6.79
CA SER A 125 5.38 -3.11 -5.76
C SER A 125 4.85 -3.62 -4.43
N ARG A 126 5.75 -4.15 -3.60
CA ARG A 126 5.41 -4.62 -2.26
C ARG A 126 6.28 -3.93 -1.23
N TYR A 127 5.69 -3.69 -0.07
CA TYR A 127 6.32 -2.94 1.02
C TYR A 127 6.09 -3.62 2.34
N SER A 128 7.06 -3.54 3.23
CA SER A 128 6.90 -4.00 4.60
C SER A 128 7.75 -3.15 5.55
N ARG A 129 7.43 -3.24 6.85
CA ARG A 129 8.22 -2.61 7.90
C ARG A 129 7.94 -3.32 9.23
N VAL A 130 8.82 -3.09 10.18
CA VAL A 130 8.52 -3.41 11.58
C VAL A 130 7.69 -2.26 12.13
N TYR A 131 6.55 -2.58 12.73
CA TYR A 131 5.60 -1.59 13.22
C TYR A 131 5.34 -1.80 14.72
N THR A 132 5.43 -0.73 15.49
CA THR A 132 5.27 -0.76 16.94
C THR A 132 4.08 0.07 17.42
N GLY A 133 3.21 0.49 16.52
CA GLY A 133 2.01 1.27 16.83
C GLY A 133 2.05 2.71 16.32
N TYR A 134 3.17 3.15 15.77
CA TYR A 134 3.34 4.54 15.32
C TYR A 134 3.99 4.58 13.95
N LEU A 135 3.48 5.46 13.09
CA LEU A 135 4.12 5.83 11.85
C LEU A 135 5.00 7.06 12.09
N PRO A 136 5.96 7.36 11.21
CA PRO A 136 6.76 8.59 11.35
C PRO A 136 5.86 9.82 11.50
N ASP A 137 6.29 10.77 12.31
CA ASP A 137 5.61 12.04 12.58
C ASP A 137 4.32 11.93 13.40
N GLU A 138 3.93 10.74 13.84
CA GLU A 138 2.80 10.61 14.75
C GLU A 138 3.20 10.95 16.18
N THR A 139 2.29 11.60 16.88
CA THR A 139 2.44 11.88 18.32
C THR A 139 2.21 10.57 19.09
N LYS A 140 3.13 10.26 19.99
CA LYS A 140 3.03 9.06 20.83
C LYS A 140 2.22 9.35 22.09
#